data_734fc21940a78e5bcb2ad6a4739615e1
#
_entry.id   734fc21940a78e5bcb2ad6a4739615e1
#
_cell.length_a   1.000
_cell.length_b   1.000
_cell.length_c   1.000
_cell.angle_alpha   90.00
_cell.angle_beta   90.00
_cell.angle_gamma   90.00
#
_symmetry.space_group_name_H-M   'P 1'
#
loop_
_entity.id
_entity.type
_entity.pdbx_description
1 polymer ?
#
loop_
_entity_poly.entity_id
_entity_poly.type
_entity_poly.pdbx_seq_one_letter_code
_entity_poly.pdbx_strand_id
1 'polypeptide(L)'
;MEPLKIGNITLPHRAVFGPMAGFTDAPCRRLMAQHGAGFTVSEMVSSRALVYGDHKTVSLLKAEPNGAPYGVQIFGEVPEIMGEAAAAIEAYPFDFLDINMGCPAPKIVSGGAGSKLMLDPDQIGRAHV
;
A
#
# COMPACT_ATOMS: atom_id res chain seq x y z
N MET A 1 -15.33 23.09 5.64
CA MET A 1 -14.15 22.30 6.07
C MET A 1 -13.29 22.10 4.84
N GLU A 2 -12.02 22.48 4.86
CA GLU A 2 -11.15 22.34 3.69
C GLU A 2 -10.96 20.87 3.31
N PRO A 3 -10.87 20.55 1.99
CA PRO A 3 -10.62 19.19 1.54
C PRO A 3 -9.24 18.71 2.01
N LEU A 4 -9.16 17.45 2.39
CA LEU A 4 -7.88 16.83 2.74
C LEU A 4 -7.11 16.53 1.46
N LYS A 5 -5.79 16.81 1.48
CA LYS A 5 -4.88 16.51 0.38
C LYS A 5 -3.76 15.58 0.82
N ILE A 6 -3.38 14.66 -0.06
CA ILE A 6 -2.18 13.84 0.05
C ILE A 6 -1.36 14.12 -1.22
N GLY A 7 -0.26 14.88 -1.09
CA GLY A 7 0.45 15.38 -2.25
C GLY A 7 -0.46 16.18 -3.17
N ASN A 8 -0.58 15.76 -4.42
CA ASN A 8 -1.45 16.36 -5.43
C ASN A 8 -2.89 15.83 -5.42
N ILE A 9 -3.17 14.80 -4.61
CA ILE A 9 -4.48 14.14 -4.57
C ILE A 9 -5.40 14.87 -3.62
N THR A 10 -6.54 15.32 -4.10
CA THR A 10 -7.60 15.89 -3.28
C THR A 10 -8.61 14.79 -2.95
N LEU A 11 -8.80 14.50 -1.66
CA LEU A 11 -9.70 13.45 -1.22
C LEU A 11 -11.15 13.94 -1.22
N PRO A 12 -12.11 13.18 -1.80
CA PRO A 12 -13.53 13.52 -1.75
C PRO A 12 -14.08 13.50 -0.32
N HIS A 13 -13.54 12.61 0.53
CA HIS A 13 -13.94 12.45 1.92
C HIS A 13 -12.72 12.22 2.81
N ARG A 14 -12.87 12.50 4.11
CA ARG A 14 -11.82 12.28 5.12
C ARG A 14 -11.82 10.88 5.73
N ALA A 15 -12.93 10.14 5.55
CA ALA A 15 -13.00 8.75 5.97
C ALA A 15 -12.36 7.87 4.88
N VAL A 16 -11.42 7.04 5.27
CA VAL A 16 -10.67 6.17 4.37
C VAL A 16 -10.83 4.71 4.78
N PHE A 17 -10.68 3.81 3.81
CA PHE A 17 -10.76 2.39 4.09
C PHE A 17 -9.35 1.78 4.10
N GLY A 18 -8.92 1.40 5.30
CA GLY A 18 -7.59 0.82 5.53
C GLY A 18 -7.44 -0.58 4.96
N PRO A 19 -6.22 -0.99 4.61
CA PRO A 19 -5.96 -2.30 4.05
C PRO A 19 -6.04 -3.41 5.11
N MET A 20 -6.57 -4.57 4.71
CA MET A 20 -6.63 -5.77 5.55
C MET A 20 -6.45 -7.01 4.68
N ALA A 21 -5.35 -7.75 4.92
CA ALA A 21 -5.02 -8.95 4.17
C ALA A 21 -6.15 -10.01 4.26
N GLY A 22 -6.55 -10.55 3.11
CA GLY A 22 -7.65 -11.50 2.98
C GLY A 22 -9.05 -10.87 2.94
N PHE A 23 -9.17 -9.53 3.05
CA PHE A 23 -10.46 -8.84 3.07
C PHE A 23 -10.57 -7.69 2.07
N THR A 24 -9.53 -6.90 1.90
CA THR A 24 -9.58 -5.70 1.06
C THR A 24 -9.18 -5.98 -0.39
N ASP A 25 -9.75 -7.02 -0.95
CA ASP A 25 -9.64 -7.35 -2.37
C ASP A 25 -10.32 -6.29 -3.26
N ALA A 26 -10.15 -6.40 -4.58
CA ALA A 26 -10.68 -5.42 -5.51
C ALA A 26 -12.21 -5.22 -5.40
N PRO A 27 -13.05 -6.29 -5.30
CA PRO A 27 -14.48 -6.16 -5.06
C PRO A 27 -14.82 -5.39 -3.76
N CYS A 28 -14.12 -5.69 -2.66
CA CYS A 28 -14.33 -5.00 -1.39
C CYS A 28 -13.99 -3.51 -1.50
N ARG A 29 -12.83 -3.17 -2.09
CA ARG A 29 -12.43 -1.77 -2.30
C ARG A 29 -13.42 -1.01 -3.17
N ARG A 30 -13.95 -1.64 -4.24
CA ARG A 30 -14.99 -1.05 -5.08
C ARG A 30 -16.25 -0.72 -4.27
N LEU A 31 -16.70 -1.66 -3.44
CA LEU A 31 -17.86 -1.44 -2.58
C LEU A 31 -17.66 -0.27 -1.62
N MET A 32 -16.48 -0.19 -0.97
CA MET A 32 -16.17 0.89 -0.05
C MET A 32 -16.09 2.25 -0.76
N ALA A 33 -15.54 2.31 -1.97
CA ALA A 33 -15.53 3.53 -2.77
C ALA A 33 -16.95 4.00 -3.12
N GLN A 34 -17.85 3.08 -3.50
CA GLN A 34 -19.26 3.37 -3.76
C GLN A 34 -19.99 3.91 -2.51
N HIS A 35 -19.55 3.52 -1.32
CA HIS A 35 -20.06 4.03 -0.04
C HIS A 35 -19.31 5.26 0.47
N GLY A 36 -18.48 5.90 -0.34
CA GLY A 36 -17.87 7.20 -0.05
C GLY A 36 -16.53 7.13 0.69
N ALA A 37 -15.78 6.03 0.58
CA ALA A 37 -14.40 6.04 1.05
C ALA A 37 -13.58 7.10 0.30
N GLY A 38 -12.82 7.93 1.04
CA GLY A 38 -12.00 8.99 0.47
C GLY A 38 -10.83 8.47 -0.36
N PHE A 39 -10.30 7.32 0.00
CA PHE A 39 -9.42 6.47 -0.80
C PHE A 39 -9.51 5.02 -0.34
N THR A 40 -8.98 4.12 -1.15
CA THR A 40 -8.82 2.70 -0.83
C THR A 40 -7.38 2.28 -1.03
N VAL A 41 -6.93 1.26 -0.31
CA VAL A 41 -5.56 0.74 -0.41
C VAL A 41 -5.59 -0.76 -0.66
N SER A 42 -4.67 -1.27 -1.46
CA SER A 42 -4.54 -2.71 -1.70
C SER A 42 -4.24 -3.49 -0.41
N GLU A 43 -4.41 -4.79 -0.45
CA GLU A 43 -3.75 -5.65 0.52
C GLU A 43 -2.23 -5.42 0.45
N MET A 44 -1.52 -5.69 1.55
CA MET A 44 -0.08 -5.47 1.59
C MET A 44 0.66 -6.45 0.67
N VAL A 45 1.51 -5.90 -0.18
CA VAL A 45 2.29 -6.60 -1.20
C VAL A 45 3.74 -6.76 -0.71
N SER A 46 4.28 -7.97 -0.78
CA SER A 46 5.69 -8.19 -0.45
C SER A 46 6.59 -7.57 -1.51
N SER A 47 7.43 -6.61 -1.11
CA SER A 47 8.42 -5.99 -1.99
C SER A 47 9.37 -7.04 -2.60
N ARG A 48 9.82 -7.97 -1.77
CA ARG A 48 10.69 -9.07 -2.19
C ARG A 48 10.02 -9.98 -3.21
N ALA A 49 8.78 -10.42 -2.96
CA ALA A 49 8.04 -11.26 -3.88
C ALA A 49 7.76 -10.54 -5.22
N LEU A 50 7.52 -9.24 -5.17
CA LEU A 50 7.31 -8.44 -6.37
C LEU A 50 8.57 -8.35 -7.24
N VAL A 51 9.71 -8.03 -6.64
CA VAL A 51 11.01 -7.93 -7.34
C VAL A 51 11.40 -9.29 -7.96
N TYR A 52 11.10 -10.38 -7.28
CA TYR A 52 11.36 -11.73 -7.81
C TYR A 52 10.27 -12.28 -8.75
N GLY A 53 9.29 -11.46 -9.12
CA GLY A 53 8.31 -11.79 -10.17
C GLY A 53 7.23 -12.79 -9.76
N ASP A 54 6.84 -12.85 -8.50
CA ASP A 54 5.74 -13.72 -8.06
C ASP A 54 4.40 -13.28 -8.65
N HIS A 55 3.84 -14.10 -9.53
CA HIS A 55 2.58 -13.82 -10.23
C HIS A 55 1.38 -13.61 -9.31
N LYS A 56 1.34 -14.26 -8.15
CA LYS A 56 0.26 -14.07 -7.17
C LYS A 56 0.34 -12.68 -6.56
N THR A 57 1.55 -12.23 -6.26
CA THR A 57 1.82 -10.89 -5.74
C THR A 57 1.39 -9.82 -6.75
N VAL A 58 1.74 -9.99 -8.02
CA VAL A 58 1.32 -9.07 -9.09
C VAL A 58 -0.21 -8.98 -9.20
N SER A 59 -0.94 -10.06 -8.95
CA SER A 59 -2.40 -10.03 -9.00
C SER A 59 -3.05 -9.11 -7.96
N LEU A 60 -2.36 -8.82 -6.85
CA LEU A 60 -2.82 -7.89 -5.80
C LEU A 60 -2.73 -6.42 -6.23
N LEU A 61 -1.90 -6.11 -7.24
CA LEU A 61 -1.72 -4.76 -7.77
C LEU A 61 -2.88 -4.30 -8.65
N LYS A 62 -3.80 -5.21 -9.02
CA LYS A 62 -4.92 -4.86 -9.90
C LYS A 62 -5.75 -3.73 -9.30
N ALA A 63 -5.69 -2.59 -9.97
CA ALA A 63 -6.63 -1.51 -9.74
C ALA A 63 -7.94 -1.81 -10.47
N GLU A 64 -9.06 -1.57 -9.81
CA GLU A 64 -10.34 -1.44 -10.49
C GLU A 64 -10.76 0.02 -10.41
N PRO A 65 -11.13 0.65 -11.54
CA PRO A 65 -11.68 2.01 -11.51
C PRO A 65 -12.92 2.02 -10.62
N ASN A 66 -12.86 2.77 -9.51
CA ASN A 66 -13.93 2.78 -8.53
C ASN A 66 -14.38 4.20 -8.14
N GLY A 67 -13.79 5.23 -8.78
CA GLY A 67 -14.12 6.63 -8.53
C GLY A 67 -13.47 7.25 -7.29
N ALA A 68 -12.69 6.48 -6.53
CA ALA A 68 -11.89 6.97 -5.41
C ALA A 68 -10.40 6.78 -5.70
N PRO A 69 -9.50 7.63 -5.16
CA PRO A 69 -8.06 7.40 -5.23
C PRO A 69 -7.67 6.02 -4.70
N TYR A 70 -6.72 5.40 -5.37
CA TYR A 70 -6.27 4.04 -5.07
C TYR A 70 -4.78 4.01 -4.73
N GLY A 71 -4.46 3.49 -3.56
CA GLY A 71 -3.09 3.25 -3.11
C GLY A 71 -2.69 1.79 -3.21
N VAL A 72 -1.41 1.56 -3.51
CA VAL A 72 -0.79 0.24 -3.36
C VAL A 72 0.02 0.23 -2.07
N GLN A 73 -0.20 -0.75 -1.20
CA GLN A 73 0.60 -0.92 0.01
C GLN A 73 1.66 -1.99 -0.18
N ILE A 74 2.92 -1.65 0.09
CA ILE A 74 4.03 -2.60 0.12
C ILE A 74 4.54 -2.80 1.54
N PHE A 75 5.16 -3.95 1.79
CA PHE A 75 5.92 -4.21 3.00
C PHE A 75 7.25 -4.87 2.69
N GLY A 76 8.24 -4.59 3.50
CA GLY A 76 9.59 -5.12 3.40
C GLY A 76 10.49 -4.55 4.48
N GLU A 77 11.69 -5.06 4.58
CA GLU A 77 12.69 -4.68 5.59
C GLU A 77 13.99 -4.14 4.97
N VAL A 78 14.16 -4.29 3.65
CA VAL A 78 15.37 -3.87 2.94
C VAL A 78 15.04 -2.68 2.06
N PRO A 79 15.58 -1.47 2.35
CA PRO A 79 15.25 -0.24 1.62
C PRO A 79 15.49 -0.35 0.12
N GLU A 80 16.59 -0.96 -0.29
CA GLU A 80 16.96 -1.13 -1.70
C GLU A 80 15.91 -1.96 -2.46
N ILE A 81 15.45 -3.07 -1.88
CA ILE A 81 14.38 -3.91 -2.45
C ILE A 81 13.04 -3.18 -2.43
N MET A 82 12.78 -2.37 -1.42
CA MET A 82 11.58 -1.53 -1.36
C MET A 82 11.57 -0.50 -2.50
N GLY A 83 12.72 0.13 -2.78
CA GLY A 83 12.88 1.05 -3.90
C GLY A 83 12.69 0.37 -5.26
N GLU A 84 13.30 -0.81 -5.48
CA GLU A 84 13.10 -1.60 -6.70
C GLU A 84 11.62 -2.01 -6.89
N ALA A 85 10.97 -2.42 -5.80
CA ALA A 85 9.55 -2.76 -5.83
C ALA A 85 8.68 -1.53 -6.17
N ALA A 86 8.98 -0.38 -5.59
CA ALA A 86 8.29 0.87 -5.89
C ALA A 86 8.40 1.23 -7.39
N ALA A 87 9.62 1.16 -7.95
CA ALA A 87 9.85 1.39 -9.38
C ALA A 87 9.07 0.38 -10.26
N ALA A 88 9.02 -0.89 -9.87
CA ALA A 88 8.27 -1.90 -10.61
C ALA A 88 6.75 -1.65 -10.58
N ILE A 89 6.24 -1.08 -9.49
CA ILE A 89 4.81 -0.74 -9.35
C ILE A 89 4.40 0.43 -10.26
N GLU A 90 5.31 1.33 -10.63
CA GLU A 90 5.00 2.46 -11.53
C GLU A 90 4.41 2.03 -12.88
N ALA A 91 4.61 0.79 -13.30
CA ALA A 91 3.99 0.22 -14.49
C ALA A 91 2.48 -0.05 -14.32
N TYR A 92 1.92 0.07 -13.12
CA TYR A 92 0.52 -0.20 -12.81
C TYR A 92 -0.23 1.10 -12.46
N PRO A 93 -1.55 1.16 -12.70
CA PRO A 93 -2.34 2.33 -12.34
C PRO A 93 -2.54 2.39 -10.83
N PHE A 94 -2.02 3.41 -10.19
CA PHE A 94 -2.26 3.76 -8.79
C PHE A 94 -2.03 5.26 -8.58
N ASP A 95 -2.56 5.81 -7.50
CA ASP A 95 -2.45 7.24 -7.19
C ASP A 95 -1.34 7.51 -6.16
N PHE A 96 -1.08 6.57 -5.26
CA PHE A 96 -0.02 6.70 -4.23
C PHE A 96 0.48 5.33 -3.76
N LEU A 97 1.72 5.31 -3.29
CA LEU A 97 2.35 4.17 -2.65
C LEU A 97 2.29 4.33 -1.13
N ASP A 98 1.92 3.27 -0.45
CA ASP A 98 1.85 3.20 1.01
C ASP A 98 2.83 2.16 1.55
N ILE A 99 3.56 2.50 2.61
CA ILE A 99 4.51 1.60 3.27
C ILE A 99 3.89 1.06 4.55
N ASN A 100 3.75 -0.26 4.64
CA ASN A 100 3.23 -0.90 5.84
C ASN A 100 4.23 -0.83 6.99
N MET A 101 3.86 -0.09 8.03
CA MET A 101 4.61 0.03 9.29
C MET A 101 3.76 -0.39 10.50
N GLY A 102 2.62 -1.01 10.27
CA GLY A 102 1.65 -1.30 11.35
C GLY A 102 1.36 -2.78 11.56
N CYS A 103 1.65 -3.65 10.60
CA CYS A 103 1.31 -5.07 10.73
C CYS A 103 2.06 -5.73 11.89
N PRO A 104 1.36 -6.29 12.91
CA PRO A 104 1.98 -6.94 14.06
C PRO A 104 2.18 -8.44 13.86
N ALA A 105 1.80 -9.00 12.71
CA ALA A 105 1.83 -10.43 12.48
C ALA A 105 3.25 -11.01 12.70
N PRO A 106 3.42 -12.08 13.52
CA PRO A 106 4.74 -12.60 13.85
C PRO A 106 5.60 -12.94 12.63
N LYS A 107 4.99 -13.46 11.56
CA LYS A 107 5.68 -13.77 10.30
C LYS A 107 6.27 -12.53 9.62
N ILE A 108 5.64 -11.38 9.76
CA ILE A 108 6.09 -10.11 9.17
C ILE A 108 7.14 -9.46 10.07
N VAL A 109 6.83 -9.35 11.36
CA VAL A 109 7.69 -8.68 12.35
C VAL A 109 9.01 -9.43 12.56
N SER A 110 9.00 -10.77 12.55
CA SER A 110 10.24 -11.57 12.68
C SER A 110 11.22 -11.33 11.52
N GLY A 111 10.71 -10.99 10.33
CA GLY A 111 11.52 -10.61 9.17
C GLY A 111 12.07 -9.19 9.22
N GLY A 112 11.62 -8.35 10.16
CA GLY A 112 12.04 -6.94 10.26
C GLY A 112 11.06 -5.93 9.66
N ALA A 113 10.00 -6.39 9.00
CA ALA A 113 8.99 -5.57 8.34
C ALA A 113 7.80 -5.22 9.27
N GLY A 114 6.80 -4.55 8.71
CA GLY A 114 5.58 -4.18 9.44
C GLY A 114 5.88 -3.26 10.62
N SER A 115 5.27 -3.51 11.77
CA SER A 115 5.45 -2.68 12.96
C SER A 115 6.90 -2.65 13.49
N LYS A 116 7.73 -3.58 13.10
CA LYS A 116 9.15 -3.61 13.45
C LYS A 116 9.92 -2.41 12.85
N LEU A 117 9.51 -1.91 11.69
CA LEU A 117 10.13 -0.74 11.04
C LEU A 117 10.08 0.51 11.93
N MET A 118 9.07 0.66 12.78
CA MET A 118 8.96 1.82 13.68
C MET A 118 10.10 1.92 14.71
N LEU A 119 10.88 0.86 14.90
CA LEU A 119 12.08 0.87 15.75
C LEU A 119 13.32 1.45 15.06
N ASP A 120 13.25 1.64 13.74
CA ASP A 120 14.35 2.20 12.93
C ASP A 120 13.79 3.22 11.92
N PRO A 121 13.56 4.47 12.36
CA PRO A 121 13.04 5.54 11.50
C PRO A 121 13.96 5.87 10.31
N ASP A 122 15.28 5.69 10.47
CA ASP A 122 16.25 5.97 9.41
C ASP A 122 16.09 4.98 8.25
N GLN A 123 15.76 3.73 8.56
CA GLN A 123 15.46 2.72 7.56
C GLN A 123 14.22 3.08 6.73
N ILE A 124 13.19 3.63 7.36
CA ILE A 124 12.00 4.11 6.68
C ILE A 124 12.34 5.26 5.74
N GLY A 125 13.14 6.23 6.20
CA GLY A 125 13.59 7.36 5.40
C GLY A 125 14.39 6.93 4.15
N ARG A 126 15.19 5.87 4.25
CA ARG A 126 15.96 5.33 3.11
C ARG A 126 15.10 4.64 2.05
N ALA A 127 13.94 4.11 2.43
CA ALA A 127 13.01 3.51 1.47
C ALA A 127 12.17 4.56 0.72
N HIS A 128 12.18 5.80 1.20
CA HIS A 128 11.40 6.91 0.67
C HIS A 128 12.28 7.79 -0.23
N VAL A 129 12.79 7.25 -1.32
CA VAL A 129 13.63 8.00 -2.28
C VAL A 129 12.84 8.33 -3.52
#